data_88f502a314b905484d30ac36d0f3920b
#
_entry.id   88f502a314b905484d30ac36d0f3920b
#
_cell.length_a   1.000
_cell.length_b   1.000
_cell.length_c   1.000
_cell.angle_alpha   90.00
_cell.angle_beta   90.00
_cell.angle_gamma   90.00
#
_symmetry.space_group_name_H-M   'P 1'
#
loop_
_entity.id
_entity.type
_entity.pdbx_description
1 polymer ?
#
loop_
_entity_poly.entity_id
_entity_poly.type
_entity_poly.pdbx_seq_one_letter_code
_entity_poly.pdbx_strand_id
1 'polypeptide(L)'
;MCGITGIFDTRGKRNIDRTVLHRMNESQFHRGPDEGGLHVEPGVGLGHRRLSIIDLSTGQQPLYNEDQSVCVVFNGEIYNYQELIPELQALGHTFHTRSDTEVIVHAWEAWGESCVDRFRGMFAFALWDRNRESLFLARDRLGVKPLFYALLDDGTFLFGSELKSLLAHGDLKREIDPCAVEEYFALGYVAEPRAIFKQARKLPPAHTLLLRRGQPMGEPREYWDVRFTLDNPISDADACAELTHRLEESIRLRMISEVPLGAFLSGGVDSSAVVAIMAGLSPAAVNTCSIGFSDPAFNESEFAKMVADRYQTNHYLDMVESDDFDLIDT
;
A
#
# COMPACT_ATOMS: atom_id res chain seq x y z
N MET A 1 -1.46 2.11 8.79
CA MET A 1 -1.49 1.51 7.42
C MET A 1 -2.39 0.30 7.48
N CYS A 2 -3.25 0.11 6.47
CA CYS A 2 -4.13 -1.06 6.43
C CYS A 2 -3.39 -2.38 6.22
N GLY A 3 -4.06 -3.51 6.49
CA GLY A 3 -3.61 -4.85 6.17
C GLY A 3 -4.63 -5.59 5.33
N ILE A 4 -4.22 -6.25 4.26
CA ILE A 4 -5.05 -7.12 3.43
C ILE A 4 -4.57 -8.56 3.51
N THR A 5 -5.48 -9.51 3.38
CA THR A 5 -5.17 -10.93 3.30
C THR A 5 -6.24 -11.68 2.54
N GLY A 6 -5.94 -12.87 2.05
CA GLY A 6 -6.98 -13.72 1.47
C GLY A 6 -6.52 -15.12 1.09
N ILE A 7 -7.53 -15.90 0.78
CA ILE A 7 -7.45 -17.30 0.36
C ILE A 7 -8.28 -17.46 -0.92
N PHE A 8 -7.69 -18.08 -1.93
CA PHE A 8 -8.40 -18.40 -3.17
C PHE A 8 -8.13 -19.85 -3.59
N ASP A 9 -9.20 -20.62 -3.81
CA ASP A 9 -9.08 -21.95 -4.40
C ASP A 9 -9.00 -21.83 -5.92
N THR A 10 -7.80 -22.02 -6.45
CA THR A 10 -7.56 -21.90 -7.90
C THR A 10 -8.20 -23.00 -8.72
N ARG A 11 -8.53 -24.15 -8.10
CA ARG A 11 -9.02 -25.34 -8.80
C ARG A 11 -10.52 -25.53 -8.73
N GLY A 12 -11.15 -25.04 -7.65
CA GLY A 12 -12.56 -25.32 -7.39
C GLY A 12 -13.22 -24.28 -6.49
N LYS A 13 -14.24 -24.71 -5.76
CA LYS A 13 -15.04 -23.87 -4.84
C LYS A 13 -15.08 -24.51 -3.46
N ARG A 14 -13.91 -24.90 -2.92
CA ARG A 14 -13.84 -25.43 -1.56
C ARG A 14 -14.32 -24.37 -0.57
N ASN A 15 -14.98 -24.82 0.48
CA ASN A 15 -15.38 -23.89 1.54
C ASN A 15 -14.12 -23.32 2.21
N ILE A 16 -14.07 -22.00 2.29
CA ILE A 16 -13.03 -21.30 3.03
C ILE A 16 -13.36 -21.35 4.52
N ASP A 17 -12.42 -21.84 5.32
CA ASP A 17 -12.57 -21.81 6.77
C ASP A 17 -12.46 -20.36 7.26
N ARG A 18 -13.60 -19.82 7.70
CA ARG A 18 -13.70 -18.45 8.22
C ARG A 18 -12.80 -18.22 9.43
N THR A 19 -12.54 -19.25 10.23
CA THR A 19 -11.67 -19.15 11.41
C THR A 19 -10.21 -18.98 10.99
N VAL A 20 -9.78 -19.71 9.96
CA VAL A 20 -8.43 -19.56 9.38
C VAL A 20 -8.27 -18.17 8.78
N LEU A 21 -9.22 -17.72 7.95
CA LEU A 21 -9.17 -16.38 7.37
C LEU A 21 -9.16 -15.28 8.44
N HIS A 22 -9.96 -15.44 9.49
CA HIS A 22 -9.97 -14.50 10.62
C HIS A 22 -8.61 -14.45 11.31
N ARG A 23 -7.99 -15.59 11.58
CA ARG A 23 -6.64 -15.66 12.18
C ARG A 23 -5.59 -14.98 11.29
N MET A 24 -5.64 -15.18 9.97
CA MET A 24 -4.80 -14.49 9.00
C MET A 24 -5.00 -12.97 9.06
N ASN A 25 -6.25 -12.52 9.16
CA ASN A 25 -6.60 -11.11 9.23
C ASN A 25 -6.12 -10.49 10.56
N GLU A 26 -6.36 -11.15 11.69
CA GLU A 26 -5.96 -10.66 13.01
C GLU A 26 -4.43 -10.60 13.20
N SER A 27 -3.67 -11.43 12.50
CA SER A 27 -2.21 -11.34 12.54
C SER A 27 -1.65 -9.99 12.09
N GLN A 28 -2.48 -9.18 11.39
CA GLN A 28 -2.16 -7.84 10.90
C GLN A 28 -2.87 -6.72 11.69
N PHE A 29 -3.38 -7.00 12.89
CA PHE A 29 -4.11 -6.03 13.73
C PHE A 29 -3.33 -4.72 13.93
N HIS A 30 -2.02 -4.78 14.19
CA HIS A 30 -1.15 -3.61 14.38
C HIS A 30 -1.11 -2.67 13.17
N ARG A 31 -1.45 -3.14 11.96
CA ARG A 31 -1.53 -2.31 10.75
C ARG A 31 -2.84 -1.53 10.67
N GLY A 32 -3.91 -2.12 11.13
CA GLY A 32 -5.25 -1.54 11.04
C GLY A 32 -6.08 -1.87 12.27
N PRO A 33 -5.87 -1.13 13.37
CA PRO A 33 -6.52 -1.43 14.64
C PRO A 33 -7.99 -0.98 14.70
N ASP A 34 -8.40 -0.07 13.80
CA ASP A 34 -9.70 0.58 13.93
C ASP A 34 -10.87 -0.35 13.58
N GLU A 35 -10.74 -1.09 12.47
CA GLU A 35 -11.82 -1.96 11.99
C GLU A 35 -11.25 -3.24 11.35
N GLY A 36 -12.10 -4.29 11.29
CA GLY A 36 -11.79 -5.53 10.59
C GLY A 36 -12.99 -6.04 9.80
N GLY A 37 -12.77 -6.45 8.56
CA GLY A 37 -13.82 -6.99 7.69
C GLY A 37 -13.40 -8.27 6.98
N LEU A 38 -14.37 -9.13 6.70
CA LEU A 38 -14.18 -10.40 6.00
C LEU A 38 -15.28 -10.60 4.96
N HIS A 39 -14.87 -10.94 3.74
CA HIS A 39 -15.74 -11.51 2.70
C HIS A 39 -15.44 -13.01 2.56
N VAL A 40 -16.45 -13.84 2.57
CA VAL A 40 -16.30 -15.29 2.40
C VAL A 40 -17.40 -15.81 1.50
N GLU A 41 -17.01 -16.48 0.42
CA GLU A 41 -17.89 -17.28 -0.44
C GLU A 41 -17.17 -18.56 -0.89
N PRO A 42 -17.85 -19.53 -1.53
CA PRO A 42 -17.21 -20.77 -1.95
C PRO A 42 -15.97 -20.54 -2.82
N GLY A 43 -14.81 -20.94 -2.30
CA GLY A 43 -13.50 -20.82 -2.94
C GLY A 43 -12.82 -19.48 -2.83
N VAL A 44 -13.39 -18.49 -2.13
CA VAL A 44 -12.79 -17.17 -1.92
C VAL A 44 -12.99 -16.68 -0.49
N GLY A 45 -11.92 -16.17 0.08
CA GLY A 45 -11.95 -15.44 1.34
C GLY A 45 -11.05 -14.22 1.24
N LEU A 46 -11.58 -13.03 1.54
CA LEU A 46 -10.83 -11.78 1.60
C LEU A 46 -10.95 -11.21 3.00
N GLY A 47 -9.86 -10.67 3.53
CA GLY A 47 -9.81 -10.04 4.85
C GLY A 47 -9.12 -8.69 4.79
N HIS A 48 -9.61 -7.76 5.62
CA HIS A 48 -9.10 -6.42 5.73
C HIS A 48 -8.98 -5.98 7.20
N ARG A 49 -7.86 -5.34 7.53
CA ARG A 49 -7.66 -4.57 8.77
C ARG A 49 -7.48 -3.12 8.41
N ARG A 50 -8.30 -2.22 8.98
CA ARG A 50 -8.38 -0.81 8.59
C ARG A 50 -7.68 0.10 9.59
N LEU A 51 -6.87 1.02 9.06
CA LEU A 51 -6.52 2.29 9.67
C LEU A 51 -7.27 3.38 8.90
N SER A 52 -8.22 4.02 9.54
CA SER A 52 -9.16 4.96 8.90
C SER A 52 -8.50 6.31 8.68
N ILE A 53 -8.38 6.76 7.42
CA ILE A 53 -7.77 8.04 7.02
C ILE A 53 -8.70 8.85 6.14
N ILE A 54 -9.33 8.23 5.13
CA ILE A 54 -10.29 8.82 4.21
C ILE A 54 -11.63 8.12 4.40
N ASP A 55 -12.72 8.88 4.40
CA ASP A 55 -14.08 8.40 4.62
C ASP A 55 -14.22 7.55 5.89
N LEU A 56 -14.11 8.21 7.04
CA LEU A 56 -14.14 7.54 8.35
C LEU A 56 -15.44 6.78 8.61
N SER A 57 -16.53 7.15 7.94
CA SER A 57 -17.88 6.65 8.23
C SER A 57 -18.37 5.55 7.28
N THR A 58 -18.00 5.59 5.99
CA THR A 58 -18.54 4.67 4.97
C THR A 58 -17.45 3.91 4.19
N GLY A 59 -16.17 4.15 4.47
CA GLY A 59 -15.03 3.51 3.82
C GLY A 59 -14.66 2.13 4.37
N GLN A 60 -15.60 1.38 5.00
CA GLN A 60 -15.36 0.03 5.48
C GLN A 60 -15.04 -0.92 4.33
N GLN A 61 -14.15 -1.89 4.63
CA GLN A 61 -13.76 -2.90 3.65
C GLN A 61 -13.96 -4.32 4.23
N PRO A 62 -14.21 -5.32 3.39
CA PRO A 62 -14.24 -5.35 1.92
C PRO A 62 -15.33 -4.44 1.32
N LEU A 63 -15.01 -3.73 0.22
CA LEU A 63 -15.91 -2.81 -0.46
C LEU A 63 -16.39 -3.44 -1.79
N TYR A 64 -17.63 -3.11 -2.18
CA TYR A 64 -18.31 -3.75 -3.29
C TYR A 64 -18.76 -2.72 -4.33
N ASN A 65 -18.95 -3.19 -5.58
CA ASN A 65 -19.71 -2.47 -6.60
C ASN A 65 -21.22 -2.55 -6.31
N GLU A 66 -22.06 -1.94 -7.15
CA GLU A 66 -23.51 -1.75 -6.95
C GLU A 66 -24.28 -3.08 -6.79
N ASP A 67 -23.93 -4.12 -7.55
CA ASP A 67 -24.61 -5.42 -7.54
C ASP A 67 -23.89 -6.48 -6.69
N GLN A 68 -22.82 -6.07 -5.99
CA GLN A 68 -21.98 -6.92 -5.17
C GLN A 68 -21.29 -8.09 -5.92
N SER A 69 -21.13 -7.95 -7.23
CA SER A 69 -20.42 -8.94 -8.04
C SER A 69 -18.90 -8.76 -8.00
N VAL A 70 -18.45 -7.55 -7.69
CA VAL A 70 -17.03 -7.20 -7.53
C VAL A 70 -16.77 -6.77 -6.09
N CYS A 71 -15.70 -7.31 -5.50
CA CYS A 71 -15.32 -7.05 -4.12
C CYS A 71 -13.83 -6.75 -4.03
N VAL A 72 -13.42 -5.71 -3.29
CA VAL A 72 -12.02 -5.32 -3.11
C VAL A 72 -11.61 -5.22 -1.66
N VAL A 73 -10.36 -5.63 -1.37
CA VAL A 73 -9.61 -5.29 -0.16
C VAL A 73 -8.36 -4.54 -0.57
N PHE A 74 -8.12 -3.40 0.08
CA PHE A 74 -7.16 -2.41 -0.36
C PHE A 74 -6.35 -1.84 0.82
N ASN A 75 -5.04 -1.81 0.65
CA ASN A 75 -4.10 -1.13 1.54
C ASN A 75 -3.39 -0.06 0.75
N GLY A 76 -3.78 1.20 0.91
CA GLY A 76 -3.16 2.28 0.15
C GLY A 76 -3.96 3.57 0.16
N GLU A 77 -3.64 4.41 -0.82
CA GLU A 77 -4.35 5.63 -1.19
C GLU A 77 -4.24 5.85 -2.70
N ILE A 78 -5.38 6.08 -3.34
CA ILE A 78 -5.46 6.50 -4.74
C ILE A 78 -5.61 8.02 -4.75
N TYR A 79 -4.52 8.75 -4.84
CA TYR A 79 -4.49 10.21 -4.66
C TYR A 79 -5.35 10.98 -5.67
N ASN A 80 -5.51 10.47 -6.89
CA ASN A 80 -6.31 11.11 -7.93
C ASN A 80 -7.76 10.60 -8.00
N TYR A 81 -8.27 9.98 -6.93
CA TYR A 81 -9.62 9.41 -6.91
C TYR A 81 -10.71 10.44 -7.23
N GLN A 82 -10.54 11.68 -6.77
CA GLN A 82 -11.49 12.76 -7.03
C GLN A 82 -11.58 13.14 -8.52
N GLU A 83 -10.53 12.92 -9.30
CA GLU A 83 -10.51 13.13 -10.74
C GLU A 83 -11.19 11.96 -11.47
N LEU A 84 -11.04 10.74 -10.96
CA LEU A 84 -11.59 9.52 -11.54
C LEU A 84 -13.09 9.34 -11.31
N ILE A 85 -13.62 9.85 -10.19
CA ILE A 85 -15.05 9.74 -9.87
C ILE A 85 -15.95 10.31 -10.98
N PRO A 86 -15.80 11.55 -11.47
CA PRO A 86 -16.66 12.08 -12.53
C PRO A 86 -16.53 11.30 -13.85
N GLU A 87 -15.34 10.79 -14.17
CA GLU A 87 -15.12 9.97 -15.37
C GLU A 87 -15.90 8.65 -15.27
N LEU A 88 -15.83 7.97 -14.13
CA LEU A 88 -16.55 6.72 -13.89
C LEU A 88 -18.07 6.94 -13.81
N GLN A 89 -18.53 8.05 -13.22
CA GLN A 89 -19.94 8.42 -13.23
C GLN A 89 -20.47 8.66 -14.65
N ALA A 90 -19.67 9.28 -15.52
CA ALA A 90 -20.03 9.45 -16.93
C ALA A 90 -20.13 8.11 -17.69
N LEU A 91 -19.47 7.05 -17.21
CA LEU A 91 -19.58 5.68 -17.72
C LEU A 91 -20.78 4.91 -17.10
N GLY A 92 -21.52 5.52 -16.17
CA GLY A 92 -22.74 4.97 -15.61
C GLY A 92 -22.60 4.37 -14.20
N HIS A 93 -21.42 4.48 -13.57
CA HIS A 93 -21.20 3.99 -12.22
C HIS A 93 -21.79 4.92 -11.16
N THR A 94 -22.30 4.33 -10.08
CA THR A 94 -22.89 5.07 -8.95
C THR A 94 -22.06 4.88 -7.70
N PHE A 95 -21.56 5.97 -7.13
CA PHE A 95 -20.76 5.96 -5.91
C PHE A 95 -21.64 6.08 -4.67
N HIS A 96 -21.39 5.24 -3.68
CA HIS A 96 -22.09 5.20 -2.39
C HIS A 96 -21.25 5.74 -1.24
N THR A 97 -19.92 5.80 -1.41
CA THR A 97 -18.95 6.26 -0.41
C THR A 97 -18.22 7.49 -0.92
N ARG A 98 -17.38 8.07 -0.06
CA ARG A 98 -16.41 9.10 -0.43
C ARG A 98 -14.98 8.54 -0.45
N SER A 99 -14.86 7.22 -0.29
CA SER A 99 -13.59 6.54 -0.21
C SER A 99 -12.91 6.45 -1.58
N ASP A 100 -11.61 6.61 -1.61
CA ASP A 100 -10.77 6.30 -2.75
C ASP A 100 -10.80 4.81 -3.12
N THR A 101 -11.18 3.93 -2.18
CA THR A 101 -11.32 2.49 -2.41
C THR A 101 -12.41 2.16 -3.43
N GLU A 102 -13.53 2.88 -3.44
CA GLU A 102 -14.65 2.60 -4.34
C GLU A 102 -14.29 2.82 -5.80
N VAL A 103 -13.35 3.74 -6.07
CA VAL A 103 -12.83 3.96 -7.44
C VAL A 103 -12.27 2.68 -8.03
N ILE A 104 -11.70 1.78 -7.22
CA ILE A 104 -11.05 0.56 -7.70
C ILE A 104 -12.05 -0.42 -8.30
N VAL A 105 -13.21 -0.64 -7.66
CA VAL A 105 -14.22 -1.58 -8.16
C VAL A 105 -14.82 -1.08 -9.47
N HIS A 106 -15.16 0.20 -9.56
CA HIS A 106 -15.72 0.81 -10.78
C HIS A 106 -14.68 0.91 -11.90
N ALA A 107 -13.42 1.21 -11.57
CA ALA A 107 -12.33 1.23 -12.55
C ALA A 107 -12.08 -0.17 -13.14
N TRP A 108 -12.20 -1.23 -12.33
CA TRP A 108 -12.11 -2.60 -12.81
C TRP A 108 -13.23 -2.94 -13.79
N GLU A 109 -14.46 -2.55 -13.49
CA GLU A 109 -15.60 -2.78 -14.38
C GLU A 109 -15.44 -2.05 -15.69
N ALA A 110 -15.01 -0.77 -15.65
CA ALA A 110 -14.85 0.07 -16.82
C ALA A 110 -13.64 -0.31 -17.71
N TRP A 111 -12.49 -0.65 -17.08
CA TRP A 111 -11.20 -0.77 -17.81
C TRP A 111 -10.50 -2.11 -17.60
N GLY A 112 -11.03 -3.00 -16.77
CA GLY A 112 -10.41 -4.29 -16.45
C GLY A 112 -9.02 -4.16 -15.86
N GLU A 113 -8.10 -5.01 -16.29
CA GLU A 113 -6.71 -5.02 -15.81
C GLU A 113 -5.96 -3.70 -16.04
N SER A 114 -6.39 -2.87 -17.00
CA SER A 114 -5.78 -1.57 -17.29
C SER A 114 -6.19 -0.46 -16.32
N CYS A 115 -7.06 -0.75 -15.34
CA CYS A 115 -7.44 0.22 -14.33
C CYS A 115 -6.22 0.79 -13.57
N VAL A 116 -5.19 -0.04 -13.34
CA VAL A 116 -3.95 0.35 -12.63
C VAL A 116 -3.17 1.45 -13.35
N ASP A 117 -3.30 1.56 -14.67
CA ASP A 117 -2.62 2.59 -15.47
C ASP A 117 -3.14 4.00 -15.14
N ARG A 118 -4.41 4.07 -14.70
CA ARG A 118 -5.11 5.30 -14.35
C ARG A 118 -4.83 5.78 -12.92
N PHE A 119 -4.36 4.90 -12.03
CA PHE A 119 -4.18 5.22 -10.63
C PHE A 119 -2.87 5.97 -10.37
N ARG A 120 -2.95 7.09 -9.66
CA ARG A 120 -1.82 7.78 -9.05
C ARG A 120 -1.93 7.55 -7.54
N GLY A 121 -1.06 6.70 -7.00
CA GLY A 121 -1.21 6.31 -5.60
C GLY A 121 -0.09 5.41 -5.10
N MET A 122 -0.19 5.05 -3.84
CA MET A 122 0.57 4.00 -3.19
C MET A 122 -0.42 2.91 -2.78
N PHE A 123 -0.30 1.71 -3.33
CA PHE A 123 -1.32 0.69 -3.12
C PHE A 123 -0.85 -0.75 -3.26
N ALA A 124 -1.52 -1.60 -2.51
CA ALA A 124 -1.64 -3.02 -2.77
C ALA A 124 -3.11 -3.40 -2.59
N PHE A 125 -3.71 -4.05 -3.57
CA PHE A 125 -5.09 -4.50 -3.45
C PHE A 125 -5.29 -5.90 -4.03
N ALA A 126 -6.36 -6.54 -3.57
CA ALA A 126 -6.88 -7.75 -4.16
C ALA A 126 -8.37 -7.57 -4.43
N LEU A 127 -8.77 -7.82 -5.67
CA LEU A 127 -10.12 -7.65 -6.15
C LEU A 127 -10.65 -9.00 -6.65
N TRP A 128 -11.81 -9.40 -6.15
CA TRP A 128 -12.55 -10.57 -6.60
C TRP A 128 -13.70 -10.16 -7.51
N ASP A 129 -13.73 -10.73 -8.71
CA ASP A 129 -14.83 -10.62 -9.67
C ASP A 129 -15.54 -11.98 -9.76
N ARG A 130 -16.75 -12.04 -9.21
CA ARG A 130 -17.56 -13.26 -9.17
C ARG A 130 -18.00 -13.69 -10.57
N ASN A 131 -18.33 -12.74 -11.44
CA ASN A 131 -18.82 -13.03 -12.78
C ASN A 131 -17.73 -13.62 -13.67
N ARG A 132 -16.49 -13.17 -13.50
CA ARG A 132 -15.31 -13.68 -14.22
C ARG A 132 -14.60 -14.81 -13.50
N GLU A 133 -15.04 -15.16 -12.28
CA GLU A 133 -14.39 -16.10 -11.37
C GLU A 133 -12.88 -15.85 -11.26
N SER A 134 -12.50 -14.58 -11.11
CA SER A 134 -11.11 -14.14 -11.13
C SER A 134 -10.73 -13.30 -9.92
N LEU A 135 -9.54 -13.56 -9.40
CA LEU A 135 -8.88 -12.76 -8.38
C LEU A 135 -7.76 -11.96 -9.02
N PHE A 136 -7.84 -10.63 -8.90
CA PHE A 136 -6.86 -9.70 -9.45
C PHE A 136 -6.11 -9.01 -8.33
N LEU A 137 -4.79 -9.16 -8.32
CA LEU A 137 -3.88 -8.49 -7.39
C LEU A 137 -3.09 -7.41 -8.13
N ALA A 138 -2.88 -6.28 -7.49
CA ALA A 138 -2.03 -5.22 -8.03
C ALA A 138 -1.20 -4.56 -6.92
N ARG A 139 0.00 -4.12 -7.28
CA ARG A 139 0.92 -3.38 -6.42
C ARG A 139 1.38 -2.11 -7.12
N ASP A 140 1.49 -1.02 -6.37
CA ASP A 140 1.84 0.30 -6.90
C ASP A 140 3.21 0.34 -7.60
N ARG A 141 3.42 1.41 -8.40
CA ARG A 141 4.59 1.60 -9.28
C ARG A 141 5.93 1.46 -8.59
N LEU A 142 6.05 1.94 -7.34
CA LEU A 142 7.30 1.93 -6.58
C LEU A 142 7.33 0.85 -5.48
N GLY A 143 6.23 0.05 -5.35
CA GLY A 143 6.14 -0.98 -4.34
C GLY A 143 6.08 -0.45 -2.90
N VAL A 144 5.52 0.77 -2.72
CA VAL A 144 5.38 1.40 -1.40
C VAL A 144 4.57 0.54 -0.45
N LYS A 145 3.50 -0.09 -0.95
CA LYS A 145 2.71 -1.03 -0.16
C LYS A 145 3.17 -2.47 -0.39
N PRO A 146 3.39 -3.23 0.68
CA PRO A 146 3.83 -4.62 0.55
C PRO A 146 2.70 -5.55 0.12
N LEU A 147 3.04 -6.59 -0.66
CA LEU A 147 2.12 -7.67 -1.01
C LEU A 147 2.89 -8.98 -1.20
N PHE A 148 2.61 -9.93 -0.33
CA PHE A 148 3.14 -11.29 -0.39
C PHE A 148 2.08 -12.25 -0.92
N TYR A 149 2.52 -13.32 -1.59
CA TYR A 149 1.64 -14.39 -2.04
C TYR A 149 2.35 -15.74 -2.01
N ALA A 150 1.55 -16.81 -2.00
CA ALA A 150 2.02 -18.19 -2.12
C ALA A 150 0.95 -19.04 -2.81
N LEU A 151 1.39 -19.99 -3.63
CA LEU A 151 0.54 -21.06 -4.16
C LEU A 151 0.93 -22.37 -3.47
N LEU A 152 -0.02 -22.97 -2.74
CA LEU A 152 0.18 -24.23 -2.06
C LEU A 152 0.02 -25.43 -3.04
N ASP A 153 0.55 -26.59 -2.67
CA ASP A 153 0.55 -27.79 -3.51
C ASP A 153 -0.86 -28.27 -3.88
N ASP A 154 -1.84 -28.01 -3.02
CA ASP A 154 -3.24 -28.36 -3.22
C ASP A 154 -4.01 -27.38 -4.12
N GLY A 155 -3.37 -26.30 -4.57
CA GLY A 155 -3.96 -25.24 -5.38
C GLY A 155 -4.60 -24.11 -4.58
N THR A 156 -4.39 -24.05 -3.26
CA THR A 156 -4.77 -22.91 -2.44
C THR A 156 -3.78 -21.76 -2.70
N PHE A 157 -4.29 -20.62 -3.13
CA PHE A 157 -3.52 -19.39 -3.26
C PHE A 157 -3.76 -18.52 -2.04
N LEU A 158 -2.67 -18.05 -1.43
CA LEU A 158 -2.67 -17.16 -0.27
C LEU A 158 -2.05 -15.84 -0.65
N PHE A 159 -2.55 -14.74 -0.08
CA PHE A 159 -1.91 -13.44 -0.18
C PHE A 159 -2.06 -12.64 1.11
N GLY A 160 -1.21 -11.61 1.28
CA GLY A 160 -1.33 -10.69 2.40
C GLY A 160 -0.29 -9.59 2.37
N SER A 161 -0.57 -8.52 3.12
CA SER A 161 0.37 -7.40 3.27
C SER A 161 1.66 -7.81 3.99
N GLU A 162 1.60 -8.82 4.83
CA GLU A 162 2.75 -9.31 5.60
C GLU A 162 2.86 -10.83 5.53
N LEU A 163 4.08 -11.32 5.54
CA LEU A 163 4.36 -12.75 5.47
C LEU A 163 3.73 -13.54 6.62
N LYS A 164 3.61 -12.93 7.81
CA LYS A 164 2.99 -13.57 8.97
C LYS A 164 1.51 -13.89 8.76
N SER A 165 0.79 -13.14 7.89
CA SER A 165 -0.59 -13.48 7.57
C SER A 165 -0.70 -14.78 6.77
N LEU A 166 0.24 -15.02 5.85
CA LEU A 166 0.31 -16.28 5.12
C LEU A 166 0.67 -17.45 6.06
N LEU A 167 1.60 -17.20 7.00
CA LEU A 167 2.00 -18.20 8.02
C LEU A 167 0.85 -18.57 8.96
N ALA A 168 -0.08 -17.65 9.21
CA ALA A 168 -1.25 -17.90 10.04
C ALA A 168 -2.25 -18.87 9.40
N HIS A 169 -2.17 -19.13 8.08
CA HIS A 169 -2.95 -20.21 7.43
C HIS A 169 -2.62 -21.58 8.00
N GLY A 170 -1.33 -21.85 8.25
CA GLY A 170 -0.85 -23.10 8.84
C GLY A 170 -0.25 -24.08 7.85
N ASP A 171 -0.68 -24.05 6.58
CA ASP A 171 -0.22 -25.00 5.55
C ASP A 171 0.97 -24.49 4.71
N LEU A 172 1.34 -23.22 4.89
CA LEU A 172 2.55 -22.67 4.25
C LEU A 172 3.80 -23.36 4.84
N LYS A 173 4.60 -23.99 4.00
CA LYS A 173 5.86 -24.63 4.40
C LYS A 173 6.87 -23.55 4.83
N ARG A 174 7.38 -23.68 6.07
CA ARG A 174 8.39 -22.76 6.61
C ARG A 174 9.81 -23.18 6.20
N GLU A 175 10.00 -23.58 4.95
CA GLU A 175 11.30 -23.93 4.41
C GLU A 175 12.04 -22.66 4.01
N ILE A 176 13.14 -22.37 4.72
CA ILE A 176 13.97 -21.18 4.45
C ILE A 176 14.65 -21.32 3.09
N ASP A 177 14.66 -20.24 2.32
CA ASP A 177 15.43 -20.13 1.08
C ASP A 177 16.87 -19.67 1.40
N PRO A 178 17.90 -20.52 1.19
CA PRO A 178 19.29 -20.15 1.45
C PRO A 178 19.74 -18.89 0.69
N CYS A 179 19.27 -18.70 -0.55
CA CYS A 179 19.57 -17.48 -1.31
C CYS A 179 18.98 -16.23 -0.68
N ALA A 180 17.79 -16.33 -0.08
CA ALA A 180 17.21 -15.20 0.66
C ALA A 180 18.03 -14.84 1.92
N VAL A 181 18.63 -15.85 2.56
CA VAL A 181 19.54 -15.62 3.70
C VAL A 181 20.81 -14.92 3.25
N GLU A 182 21.42 -15.36 2.14
CA GLU A 182 22.59 -14.69 1.55
C GLU A 182 22.30 -13.25 1.18
N GLU A 183 21.16 -12.98 0.52
CA GLU A 183 20.73 -11.63 0.15
C GLU A 183 20.56 -10.76 1.39
N TYR A 184 19.94 -11.28 2.45
CA TYR A 184 19.75 -10.54 3.69
C TYR A 184 21.07 -10.11 4.33
N PHE A 185 22.06 -11.01 4.43
CA PHE A 185 23.37 -10.67 4.98
C PHE A 185 24.20 -9.75 4.07
N ALA A 186 23.99 -9.83 2.76
CA ALA A 186 24.72 -8.99 1.81
C ALA A 186 24.11 -7.57 1.67
N LEU A 187 22.79 -7.45 1.72
CA LEU A 187 22.05 -6.23 1.35
C LEU A 187 21.28 -5.62 2.54
N GLY A 188 21.11 -6.33 3.65
CA GLY A 188 20.25 -5.93 4.76
C GLY A 188 18.76 -6.22 4.54
N TYR A 189 18.37 -6.74 3.39
CA TYR A 189 17.00 -7.14 3.04
C TYR A 189 16.98 -8.26 2.02
N VAL A 190 15.82 -8.90 1.85
CA VAL A 190 15.63 -9.93 0.81
C VAL A 190 15.04 -9.26 -0.44
N ALA A 191 15.74 -9.36 -1.57
CA ALA A 191 15.34 -8.74 -2.84
C ALA A 191 14.07 -9.38 -3.43
N GLU A 192 13.27 -8.56 -4.11
CA GLU A 192 12.06 -9.02 -4.80
C GLU A 192 12.41 -9.78 -6.10
N PRO A 193 11.64 -10.79 -6.48
CA PRO A 193 10.36 -11.24 -5.92
C PRO A 193 10.51 -12.25 -4.76
N ARG A 194 11.69 -12.48 -4.24
CA ARG A 194 11.99 -13.49 -3.23
C ARG A 194 11.42 -13.11 -1.85
N ALA A 195 11.08 -14.09 -1.04
CA ALA A 195 10.82 -13.98 0.38
C ALA A 195 11.72 -14.94 1.15
N ILE A 196 11.73 -14.86 2.48
CA ILE A 196 12.57 -15.73 3.31
C ILE A 196 12.19 -17.22 3.20
N PHE A 197 10.94 -17.53 2.87
CA PHE A 197 10.47 -18.89 2.66
C PHE A 197 10.34 -19.19 1.17
N LYS A 198 10.81 -20.37 0.75
CA LYS A 198 10.83 -20.81 -0.66
C LYS A 198 9.47 -20.77 -1.35
N GLN A 199 8.39 -21.06 -0.61
CA GLN A 199 7.03 -21.13 -1.14
C GLN A 199 6.35 -19.76 -1.24
N ALA A 200 6.86 -18.75 -0.53
CA ALA A 200 6.32 -17.40 -0.57
C ALA A 200 7.09 -16.50 -1.54
N ARG A 201 6.38 -15.54 -2.12
CA ARG A 201 6.94 -14.51 -3.00
C ARG A 201 6.37 -13.15 -2.67
N LYS A 202 7.07 -12.10 -3.04
CA LYS A 202 6.54 -10.73 -3.10
C LYS A 202 6.04 -10.45 -4.52
N LEU A 203 4.89 -9.80 -4.65
CA LEU A 203 4.50 -9.23 -5.94
C LEU A 203 5.42 -8.04 -6.22
N PRO A 204 6.19 -8.02 -7.33
CA PRO A 204 7.11 -6.93 -7.58
C PRO A 204 6.41 -5.57 -7.72
N PRO A 205 7.12 -4.43 -7.52
CA PRO A 205 6.60 -3.10 -7.84
C PRO A 205 6.07 -3.01 -9.26
N ALA A 206 5.03 -2.22 -9.50
CA ALA A 206 4.44 -2.03 -10.81
C ALA A 206 3.94 -3.32 -11.48
N HIS A 207 3.58 -4.34 -10.70
CA HIS A 207 3.06 -5.59 -11.26
C HIS A 207 1.63 -5.87 -10.81
N THR A 208 0.95 -6.61 -11.69
CA THR A 208 -0.35 -7.23 -11.45
C THR A 208 -0.25 -8.74 -11.54
N LEU A 209 -1.16 -9.43 -10.88
CA LEU A 209 -1.31 -10.88 -10.97
C LEU A 209 -2.80 -11.22 -11.08
N LEU A 210 -3.18 -11.84 -12.19
CA LEU A 210 -4.55 -12.29 -12.43
C LEU A 210 -4.62 -13.81 -12.32
N LEU A 211 -5.46 -14.28 -11.40
CA LEU A 211 -5.79 -15.69 -11.25
C LEU A 211 -7.23 -15.92 -11.73
N ARG A 212 -7.43 -16.95 -12.55
CA ARG A 212 -8.76 -17.42 -12.97
C ARG A 212 -8.98 -18.82 -12.48
N ARG A 213 -10.16 -19.06 -11.93
CA ARG A 213 -10.51 -20.38 -11.42
C ARG A 213 -10.42 -21.44 -12.52
N GLY A 214 -9.81 -22.58 -12.20
CA GLY A 214 -9.63 -23.68 -13.16
C GLY A 214 -8.52 -23.45 -14.18
N GLN A 215 -7.77 -22.34 -14.08
CA GLN A 215 -6.64 -22.07 -14.95
C GLN A 215 -5.32 -22.09 -14.14
N PRO A 216 -4.20 -22.46 -14.76
CA PRO A 216 -2.89 -22.31 -14.14
C PRO A 216 -2.62 -20.84 -13.77
N MET A 217 -1.95 -20.63 -12.65
CA MET A 217 -1.45 -19.29 -12.29
C MET A 217 -0.41 -18.85 -13.34
N GLY A 218 -0.65 -17.68 -13.95
CA GLY A 218 0.33 -17.03 -14.83
C GLY A 218 1.44 -16.34 -14.04
N GLU A 219 2.40 -15.77 -14.77
CA GLU A 219 3.43 -14.92 -14.17
C GLU A 219 2.87 -13.51 -13.90
N PRO A 220 3.37 -12.79 -12.87
CA PRO A 220 3.07 -11.38 -12.67
C PRO A 220 3.38 -10.56 -13.93
N ARG A 221 2.47 -9.65 -14.28
CA ARG A 221 2.61 -8.76 -15.44
C ARG A 221 3.04 -7.37 -14.98
N GLU A 222 4.16 -6.88 -15.52
CA GLU A 222 4.59 -5.51 -15.36
C GLU A 222 3.65 -4.57 -16.13
N TYR A 223 3.13 -3.52 -15.46
CA TYR A 223 2.29 -2.51 -16.09
C TYR A 223 2.99 -1.15 -16.22
N TRP A 224 4.10 -0.94 -15.52
CA TRP A 224 4.85 0.31 -15.56
C TRP A 224 6.32 0.10 -15.20
N ASP A 225 7.22 0.88 -15.80
CA ASP A 225 8.62 0.97 -15.43
C ASP A 225 9.13 2.41 -15.57
N VAL A 226 10.22 2.73 -14.87
CA VAL A 226 10.90 4.04 -14.98
C VAL A 226 11.71 4.08 -16.26
N ARG A 227 11.35 4.98 -17.17
CA ARG A 227 12.11 5.19 -18.40
C ARG A 227 12.98 6.42 -18.27
N PHE A 228 14.30 6.23 -18.38
CA PHE A 228 15.28 7.32 -18.47
C PHE A 228 15.51 7.65 -19.94
N THR A 229 15.31 8.93 -20.31
CA THR A 229 15.62 9.44 -21.64
C THR A 229 16.76 10.45 -21.52
N LEU A 230 17.80 10.27 -22.37
CA LEU A 230 18.97 11.17 -22.37
C LEU A 230 18.85 12.30 -23.39
N ASP A 231 17.79 12.28 -24.20
CA ASP A 231 17.67 13.10 -25.42
C ASP A 231 16.82 14.36 -25.24
N ASN A 232 16.56 14.78 -24.01
CA ASN A 232 15.77 15.98 -23.75
C ASN A 232 16.64 17.03 -23.02
N PRO A 233 17.41 17.86 -23.76
CA PRO A 233 18.19 18.93 -23.17
C PRO A 233 17.24 19.96 -22.56
N ILE A 234 17.26 20.06 -21.25
CA ILE A 234 16.54 21.07 -20.45
C ILE A 234 17.56 21.97 -19.76
N SER A 235 17.32 23.28 -19.68
CA SER A 235 18.19 24.17 -18.91
C SER A 235 18.02 23.92 -17.41
N ASP A 236 19.05 24.20 -16.60
CA ASP A 236 18.99 24.06 -15.14
C ASP A 236 17.82 24.88 -14.56
N ALA A 237 17.54 26.05 -15.08
CA ALA A 237 16.44 26.90 -14.63
C ALA A 237 15.07 26.25 -14.91
N ASP A 238 14.88 25.71 -16.12
CA ASP A 238 13.63 25.03 -16.49
C ASP A 238 13.47 23.71 -15.72
N ALA A 239 14.57 22.97 -15.49
CA ALA A 239 14.58 21.75 -14.70
C ALA A 239 14.16 22.03 -13.24
N CYS A 240 14.70 23.08 -12.63
CA CYS A 240 14.30 23.49 -11.29
C CYS A 240 12.83 23.90 -11.22
N ALA A 241 12.33 24.66 -12.21
CA ALA A 241 10.94 25.08 -12.25
C ALA A 241 9.99 23.88 -12.39
N GLU A 242 10.30 22.96 -13.32
CA GLU A 242 9.52 21.74 -13.53
C GLU A 242 9.54 20.83 -12.31
N LEU A 243 10.71 20.63 -11.69
CA LEU A 243 10.83 19.82 -10.47
C LEU A 243 9.99 20.41 -9.33
N THR A 244 10.06 21.72 -9.12
CA THR A 244 9.26 22.40 -8.09
C THR A 244 7.78 22.24 -8.34
N HIS A 245 7.32 22.43 -9.58
CA HIS A 245 5.93 22.27 -9.97
C HIS A 245 5.42 20.82 -9.70
N ARG A 246 6.21 19.81 -10.11
CA ARG A 246 5.86 18.39 -9.88
C ARG A 246 5.84 18.02 -8.41
N LEU A 247 6.77 18.52 -7.62
CA LEU A 247 6.78 18.33 -6.17
C LEU A 247 5.54 18.96 -5.52
N GLU A 248 5.20 20.19 -5.91
CA GLU A 248 4.01 20.88 -5.41
C GLU A 248 2.72 20.11 -5.73
N GLU A 249 2.56 19.67 -6.98
CA GLU A 249 1.42 18.83 -7.38
C GLU A 249 1.37 17.53 -6.57
N SER A 250 2.50 16.84 -6.44
CA SER A 250 2.62 15.58 -5.72
C SER A 250 2.27 15.73 -4.24
N ILE A 251 2.72 16.81 -3.59
CA ILE A 251 2.43 17.09 -2.19
C ILE A 251 0.96 17.47 -2.02
N ARG A 252 0.41 18.33 -2.88
CA ARG A 252 -1.00 18.74 -2.84
C ARG A 252 -1.95 17.54 -2.88
N LEU A 253 -1.71 16.58 -3.76
CA LEU A 253 -2.51 15.35 -3.86
C LEU A 253 -2.45 14.51 -2.58
N ARG A 254 -1.34 14.53 -1.85
CA ARG A 254 -1.13 13.78 -0.60
C ARG A 254 -1.64 14.48 0.64
N MET A 255 -2.06 15.73 0.52
CA MET A 255 -2.61 16.51 1.65
C MET A 255 -4.11 16.24 1.87
N ILE A 256 -4.74 15.40 1.07
CA ILE A 256 -6.14 15.00 1.24
C ILE A 256 -6.21 14.00 2.40
N SER A 257 -6.84 14.40 3.51
CA SER A 257 -7.02 13.57 4.70
C SER A 257 -8.15 14.10 5.57
N GLU A 258 -8.92 13.19 6.19
CA GLU A 258 -9.93 13.52 7.20
C GLU A 258 -9.38 13.43 8.64
N VAL A 259 -8.12 13.01 8.79
CA VAL A 259 -7.40 12.97 10.06
C VAL A 259 -6.26 13.99 10.06
N PRO A 260 -5.74 14.40 11.24
CA PRO A 260 -4.59 15.29 11.30
C PRO A 260 -3.41 14.75 10.49
N LEU A 261 -2.89 15.57 9.58
CA LEU A 261 -1.74 15.26 8.74
C LEU A 261 -0.49 15.92 9.29
N GLY A 262 0.64 15.23 9.21
CA GLY A 262 1.96 15.74 9.55
C GLY A 262 3.04 15.22 8.61
N ALA A 263 4.24 15.79 8.73
CA ALA A 263 5.42 15.37 7.99
C ALA A 263 6.57 15.04 8.94
N PHE A 264 7.30 13.97 8.64
CA PHE A 264 8.59 13.75 9.28
C PHE A 264 9.62 14.77 8.77
N LEU A 265 10.35 15.36 9.67
CA LEU A 265 11.32 16.41 9.38
C LEU A 265 12.68 16.05 10.00
N SER A 266 13.63 15.69 9.15
CA SER A 266 15.03 15.42 9.58
C SER A 266 15.95 16.65 9.48
N GLY A 267 15.50 17.70 8.77
CA GLY A 267 16.36 18.85 8.43
C GLY A 267 17.20 18.61 7.17
N GLY A 268 17.15 17.44 6.56
CA GLY A 268 17.73 17.17 5.24
C GLY A 268 16.98 17.90 4.13
N VAL A 269 17.61 18.01 2.95
CA VAL A 269 17.07 18.77 1.81
C VAL A 269 15.68 18.31 1.40
N ASP A 270 15.46 16.99 1.31
CA ASP A 270 14.19 16.42 0.83
C ASP A 270 13.03 16.69 1.80
N SER A 271 13.21 16.37 3.09
CA SER A 271 12.20 16.60 4.12
C SER A 271 11.89 18.09 4.30
N SER A 272 12.94 18.96 4.18
CA SER A 272 12.79 20.41 4.26
C SER A 272 12.00 20.95 3.07
N ALA A 273 12.24 20.46 1.85
CA ALA A 273 11.49 20.86 0.65
C ALA A 273 10.01 20.46 0.76
N VAL A 274 9.74 19.25 1.24
CA VAL A 274 8.36 18.79 1.48
C VAL A 274 7.64 19.72 2.47
N VAL A 275 8.25 20.00 3.62
CA VAL A 275 7.66 20.87 4.66
C VAL A 275 7.47 22.30 4.15
N ALA A 276 8.44 22.83 3.41
CA ALA A 276 8.35 24.17 2.81
C ALA A 276 7.16 24.30 1.86
N ILE A 277 6.96 23.32 0.99
CA ILE A 277 5.83 23.27 0.05
C ILE A 277 4.51 23.07 0.79
N MET A 278 4.45 22.15 1.76
CA MET A 278 3.24 21.94 2.58
C MET A 278 2.82 23.24 3.28
N ALA A 279 3.76 23.96 3.86
CA ALA A 279 3.50 25.25 4.53
C ALA A 279 2.99 26.32 3.55
N GLY A 280 3.42 26.30 2.30
CA GLY A 280 2.90 27.19 1.26
C GLY A 280 1.49 26.82 0.77
N LEU A 281 1.12 25.54 0.85
CA LEU A 281 -0.19 25.02 0.41
C LEU A 281 -1.24 25.01 1.52
N SER A 282 -0.83 24.99 2.78
CA SER A 282 -1.74 24.91 3.94
C SER A 282 -2.06 26.28 4.50
N PRO A 283 -3.33 26.59 4.77
CA PRO A 283 -3.74 27.81 5.48
C PRO A 283 -3.43 27.75 6.99
N ALA A 284 -3.16 26.57 7.53
CA ALA A 284 -2.83 26.33 8.93
C ALA A 284 -1.39 25.85 9.09
N ALA A 285 -0.83 26.00 10.30
CA ALA A 285 0.50 25.50 10.61
C ALA A 285 0.58 23.98 10.36
N VAL A 286 1.59 23.55 9.62
CA VAL A 286 1.86 22.14 9.34
C VAL A 286 2.38 21.45 10.62
N ASN A 287 1.89 20.26 10.92
CA ASN A 287 2.47 19.45 11.97
C ASN A 287 3.74 18.78 11.46
N THR A 288 4.84 18.86 12.21
CA THR A 288 6.10 18.19 11.89
C THR A 288 6.60 17.39 13.06
N CYS A 289 7.19 16.24 12.78
CA CYS A 289 7.73 15.34 13.79
C CYS A 289 9.20 15.01 13.47
N SER A 290 10.05 15.02 14.49
CA SER A 290 11.46 14.63 14.42
C SER A 290 11.79 13.65 15.52
N ILE A 291 12.75 12.77 15.26
CA ILE A 291 13.39 11.93 16.25
C ILE A 291 14.82 12.45 16.42
N GLY A 292 15.18 12.74 17.66
CA GLY A 292 16.53 13.10 18.05
C GLY A 292 17.23 11.95 18.75
N PHE A 293 18.55 11.97 18.74
CA PHE A 293 19.40 10.99 19.41
C PHE A 293 20.30 11.67 20.43
N SER A 294 20.63 10.99 21.52
CA SER A 294 21.57 11.49 22.53
C SER A 294 23.00 11.60 21.97
N ASP A 295 23.37 10.78 20.98
CA ASP A 295 24.65 10.87 20.28
C ASP A 295 24.62 12.01 19.24
N PRO A 296 25.47 13.06 19.39
CA PRO A 296 25.51 14.17 18.45
C PRO A 296 25.87 13.77 17.01
N ALA A 297 26.55 12.64 16.80
CA ALA A 297 26.93 12.17 15.47
C ALA A 297 25.71 11.74 14.62
N PHE A 298 24.61 11.37 15.26
CA PHE A 298 23.38 10.91 14.61
C PHE A 298 22.20 11.87 14.83
N ASN A 299 22.41 12.97 15.58
CA ASN A 299 21.33 13.88 15.93
C ASN A 299 21.23 15.05 14.94
N GLU A 300 20.16 15.06 14.15
CA GLU A 300 19.83 16.12 13.18
C GLU A 300 18.76 17.10 13.69
N SER A 301 18.38 17.04 14.98
CA SER A 301 17.25 17.79 15.53
C SER A 301 17.43 19.33 15.43
N GLU A 302 18.66 19.83 15.47
CA GLU A 302 18.94 21.27 15.32
C GLU A 302 18.56 21.75 13.90
N PHE A 303 18.89 20.98 12.86
CA PHE A 303 18.53 21.32 11.48
C PHE A 303 17.01 21.24 11.26
N ALA A 304 16.37 20.21 11.81
CA ALA A 304 14.92 20.09 11.78
C ALA A 304 14.25 21.29 12.45
N LYS A 305 14.75 21.71 13.62
CA LYS A 305 14.25 22.88 14.33
C LYS A 305 14.40 24.17 13.51
N MET A 306 15.53 24.38 12.84
CA MET A 306 15.74 25.55 11.99
C MET A 306 14.68 25.65 10.87
N VAL A 307 14.32 24.53 10.26
CA VAL A 307 13.27 24.46 9.23
C VAL A 307 11.90 24.69 9.87
N ALA A 308 11.62 24.07 10.99
CA ALA A 308 10.36 24.23 11.72
C ALA A 308 10.12 25.69 12.13
N ASP A 309 11.15 26.36 12.68
CA ASP A 309 11.10 27.78 13.07
C ASP A 309 10.89 28.69 11.84
N ARG A 310 11.55 28.39 10.71
CA ARG A 310 11.42 29.16 9.45
C ARG A 310 10.00 29.10 8.87
N TYR A 311 9.38 27.93 8.88
CA TYR A 311 8.04 27.71 8.29
C TYR A 311 6.93 27.72 9.34
N GLN A 312 7.25 28.04 10.61
CA GLN A 312 6.31 28.17 11.73
C GLN A 312 5.40 26.93 11.89
N THR A 313 6.01 25.75 11.83
CA THR A 313 5.30 24.49 11.99
C THR A 313 5.00 24.19 13.46
N ASN A 314 3.98 23.36 13.71
CA ASN A 314 3.78 22.74 15.02
C ASN A 314 4.74 21.56 15.11
N HIS A 315 5.92 21.81 15.69
CA HIS A 315 7.01 20.85 15.70
C HIS A 315 7.06 20.01 16.96
N TYR A 316 7.05 18.69 16.79
CA TYR A 316 7.18 17.69 17.84
C TYR A 316 8.54 16.99 17.72
N LEU A 317 9.33 17.00 18.78
CA LEU A 317 10.62 16.33 18.86
C LEU A 317 10.55 15.27 19.98
N ASP A 318 10.89 14.04 19.63
CA ASP A 318 11.06 12.95 20.60
C ASP A 318 12.52 12.49 20.60
N MET A 319 13.04 12.15 21.78
CA MET A 319 14.44 11.74 21.95
C MET A 319 14.50 10.24 22.24
N VAL A 320 15.24 9.52 21.39
CA VAL A 320 15.48 8.07 21.56
C VAL A 320 16.85 7.86 22.19
N GLU A 321 16.86 7.11 23.28
CA GLU A 321 18.08 6.69 23.97
C GLU A 321 18.51 5.30 23.48
N SER A 322 19.82 5.04 23.46
CA SER A 322 20.39 3.79 22.93
C SER A 322 20.10 2.54 23.79
N ASP A 323 19.50 2.73 24.95
CA ASP A 323 19.20 1.63 25.88
C ASP A 323 17.81 1.00 25.70
N ASP A 324 17.05 1.43 24.66
CA ASP A 324 15.72 0.89 24.32
C ASP A 324 15.75 -0.53 23.70
N PHE A 325 16.73 -1.36 24.09
CA PHE A 325 16.76 -2.80 23.76
C PHE A 325 15.57 -3.58 24.34
N ASP A 326 14.87 -3.01 25.32
CA ASP A 326 13.66 -3.58 25.90
C ASP A 326 12.47 -3.70 24.92
N LEU A 327 12.57 -3.03 23.74
CA LEU A 327 11.57 -3.12 22.68
C LEU A 327 11.67 -4.42 21.84
N ILE A 328 12.72 -5.23 22.02
CA ILE A 328 12.90 -6.46 21.23
C ILE A 328 11.87 -7.54 21.60
N ASP A 329 11.33 -7.49 22.81
CA ASP A 329 10.39 -8.50 23.33
C ASP A 329 8.91 -8.08 23.24
N THR A 330 8.60 -6.95 22.60
CA THR A 330 7.23 -6.47 22.34
C THR A 330 6.86 -6.65 20.87
#